data_f4b96f234e00ef8bb4fbbeaa62142d1d
#
_entry.id   f4b96f234e00ef8bb4fbbeaa62142d1d
#
_cell.length_a   1.000
_cell.length_b   1.000
_cell.length_c   1.000
_cell.angle_alpha   90.00
_cell.angle_beta   90.00
_cell.angle_gamma   90.00
#
_symmetry.space_group_name_H-M   'P 1'
#
loop_
_entity.id
_entity.type
_entity.pdbx_description
1 polymer ?
#
loop_
_entity_poly.entity_id
_entity_poly.type
_entity_poly.pdbx_seq_one_letter_code
_entity_poly.pdbx_strand_id
1 'polypeptide(L)'
;MENNNRERTSLWVIAGRVVFTVALIACIWFIFSNSMAVATVSSGASGRVLAWMRIILRRLGQPGLAEHLTMHIVRKLAHFCEYTLEGFLLMLCMRVYSRHPLRHITVPMLGGVLTALTDETIQLFSEGRSSQVTDVWLDSAGVLAGILVAIVLLLACEGLYYHIKRRHE
;
A
#
# COMPACT_ATOMS: atom_id res chain seq x y z
N MET A 1 21.23 13.07 32.41
CA MET A 1 20.28 13.45 31.34
C MET A 1 20.51 12.70 30.02
N GLU A 2 21.75 12.45 29.62
CA GLU A 2 22.11 11.78 28.35
C GLU A 2 21.64 10.31 28.27
N ASN A 3 21.68 9.57 29.37
CA ASN A 3 21.27 8.17 29.42
C ASN A 3 19.74 8.01 29.16
N ASN A 4 18.91 8.90 29.72
CA ASN A 4 17.47 8.88 29.55
C ASN A 4 17.03 9.19 28.10
N ASN A 5 17.82 10.01 27.36
CA ASN A 5 17.55 10.28 25.95
C ASN A 5 17.94 9.10 25.04
N ARG A 6 18.98 8.35 25.35
CA ARG A 6 19.35 7.13 24.60
C ARG A 6 18.32 6.03 24.78
N GLU A 7 17.82 5.81 25.97
CA GLU A 7 16.78 4.82 26.25
C GLU A 7 15.44 5.18 25.57
N ARG A 8 15.02 6.46 25.63
CA ARG A 8 13.82 6.92 24.94
C ARG A 8 13.92 6.75 23.42
N THR A 9 15.06 7.10 22.83
CA THR A 9 15.28 6.92 21.38
C THR A 9 15.23 5.44 20.99
N SER A 10 15.74 4.54 21.84
CA SER A 10 15.65 3.10 21.64
C SER A 10 14.21 2.60 21.68
N LEU A 11 13.39 3.04 22.63
CA LEU A 11 11.98 2.64 22.77
C LEU A 11 11.13 3.09 21.58
N TRP A 12 11.30 4.31 21.10
CA TRP A 12 10.57 4.81 19.91
C TRP A 12 10.92 4.05 18.63
N VAL A 13 12.20 3.67 18.47
CA VAL A 13 12.64 2.85 17.33
C VAL A 13 12.03 1.45 17.42
N ILE A 14 12.03 0.83 18.60
CA ILE A 14 11.42 -0.49 18.81
C ILE A 14 9.91 -0.41 18.55
N ALA A 15 9.22 0.59 19.10
CA ALA A 15 7.80 0.79 18.87
C ALA A 15 7.49 0.96 17.37
N GLY A 16 8.27 1.77 16.65
CA GLY A 16 8.12 1.93 15.20
C GLY A 16 8.29 0.62 14.43
N ARG A 17 9.30 -0.19 14.80
CA ARG A 17 9.50 -1.52 14.20
C ARG A 17 8.29 -2.41 14.40
N VAL A 18 7.78 -2.50 15.62
CA VAL A 18 6.61 -3.33 15.95
C VAL A 18 5.39 -2.84 15.17
N VAL A 19 5.08 -1.55 15.24
CA VAL A 19 3.89 -0.97 14.59
C VAL A 19 3.90 -1.20 13.08
N PHE A 20 4.99 -0.85 12.40
CA PHE A 20 5.04 -0.99 10.93
C PHE A 20 5.10 -2.45 10.49
N THR A 21 5.77 -3.34 11.24
CA THR A 21 5.78 -4.76 10.93
C THR A 21 4.39 -5.38 11.10
N VAL A 22 3.69 -5.07 12.18
CA VAL A 22 2.32 -5.56 12.40
C VAL A 22 1.36 -5.01 11.35
N ALA A 23 1.46 -3.71 11.02
CA ALA A 23 0.66 -3.10 9.96
C ALA A 23 0.91 -3.74 8.59
N LEU A 24 2.17 -4.04 8.25
CA LEU A 24 2.54 -4.73 7.01
C LEU A 24 1.96 -6.16 6.96
N ILE A 25 2.12 -6.92 8.03
CA ILE A 25 1.55 -8.28 8.11
C ILE A 25 0.03 -8.23 7.98
N ALA A 26 -0.63 -7.30 8.65
CA ALA A 26 -2.08 -7.13 8.56
C ALA A 26 -2.51 -6.73 7.14
N CYS A 27 -1.74 -5.88 6.44
CA CYS A 27 -2.00 -5.50 5.07
C CYS A 27 -1.89 -6.70 4.11
N ILE A 28 -0.81 -7.48 4.19
CA ILE A 28 -0.62 -8.69 3.37
C ILE A 28 -1.72 -9.72 3.66
N TRP A 29 -2.05 -9.92 4.92
CA TRP A 29 -3.17 -10.78 5.31
C TRP A 29 -4.50 -10.32 4.69
N PHE A 30 -4.76 -9.02 4.70
CA PHE A 30 -5.96 -8.45 4.11
C PHE A 30 -6.01 -8.68 2.58
N ILE A 31 -4.92 -8.45 1.87
CA ILE A 31 -4.78 -8.71 0.42
C ILE A 31 -5.12 -10.18 0.14
N PHE A 32 -4.44 -11.12 0.79
CA PHE A 32 -4.65 -12.55 0.55
C PHE A 32 -6.07 -13.01 0.95
N SER A 33 -6.64 -12.46 2.03
CA SER A 33 -8.02 -12.76 2.43
C SER A 33 -9.04 -12.32 1.37
N ASN A 34 -8.82 -11.16 0.74
CA ASN A 34 -9.64 -10.69 -0.36
C ASN A 34 -9.50 -11.57 -1.61
N SER A 35 -8.30 -12.08 -1.86
CA SER A 35 -8.02 -12.95 -3.02
C SER A 35 -8.57 -14.36 -2.86
N MET A 36 -8.63 -14.88 -1.64
CA MET A 36 -9.29 -16.15 -1.33
C MET A 36 -10.83 -16.06 -1.40
N ALA A 37 -11.40 -14.86 -1.33
CA ALA A 37 -12.85 -14.69 -1.38
C ALA A 37 -13.43 -15.10 -2.76
N VAL A 38 -14.48 -15.91 -2.73
CA VAL A 38 -15.20 -16.36 -3.94
C VAL A 38 -15.68 -15.15 -4.75
N ALA A 39 -15.64 -15.26 -6.09
CA ALA A 39 -15.98 -14.14 -6.99
C ALA A 39 -17.35 -13.51 -6.72
N THR A 40 -18.35 -14.27 -6.28
CA THR A 40 -19.69 -13.77 -5.95
C THR A 40 -19.66 -12.79 -4.77
N VAL A 41 -18.90 -13.08 -3.71
CA VAL A 41 -18.77 -12.22 -2.53
C VAL A 41 -18.00 -10.95 -2.90
N SER A 42 -16.88 -11.10 -3.59
CA SER A 42 -16.06 -9.99 -4.09
C SER A 42 -16.83 -9.07 -5.04
N SER A 43 -17.68 -9.65 -5.92
CA SER A 43 -18.52 -8.89 -6.85
C SER A 43 -19.59 -8.08 -6.12
N GLY A 44 -20.18 -8.61 -5.04
CA GLY A 44 -21.15 -7.87 -4.23
C GLY A 44 -20.55 -6.63 -3.56
N ALA A 45 -19.33 -6.73 -3.03
CA ALA A 45 -18.60 -5.60 -2.46
C ALA A 45 -18.24 -4.57 -3.53
N SER A 46 -17.66 -5.01 -4.65
CA SER A 46 -17.29 -4.15 -5.78
C SER A 46 -18.50 -3.45 -6.40
N GLY A 47 -19.66 -4.10 -6.45
CA GLY A 47 -20.91 -3.52 -6.96
C GLY A 47 -21.42 -2.34 -6.11
N ARG A 48 -21.32 -2.44 -4.78
CA ARG A 48 -21.67 -1.33 -3.87
C ARG A 48 -20.73 -0.14 -4.06
N VAL A 49 -19.42 -0.39 -4.15
CA VAL A 49 -18.42 0.65 -4.39
C VAL A 49 -18.65 1.30 -5.75
N LEU A 50 -18.92 0.52 -6.80
CA LEU A 50 -19.23 1.03 -8.13
C LEU A 50 -20.44 1.97 -8.12
N ALA A 51 -21.54 1.56 -7.47
CA ALA A 51 -22.74 2.38 -7.36
C ALA A 51 -22.42 3.73 -6.67
N TRP A 52 -21.69 3.68 -5.59
CA TRP A 52 -21.28 4.87 -4.84
C TRP A 52 -20.37 5.80 -5.66
N MET A 53 -19.35 5.25 -6.31
CA MET A 53 -18.45 6.00 -7.20
C MET A 53 -19.21 6.66 -8.36
N ARG A 54 -20.17 5.96 -8.98
CA ARG A 54 -21.02 6.52 -10.04
C ARG A 54 -21.85 7.71 -9.56
N ILE A 55 -22.39 7.64 -8.33
CA ILE A 55 -23.15 8.75 -7.73
C ILE A 55 -22.23 9.96 -7.55
N ILE A 56 -21.02 9.76 -7.00
CA ILE A 56 -20.05 10.85 -6.81
C ILE A 56 -19.67 11.49 -8.15
N LEU A 57 -19.29 10.68 -9.15
CA LEU A 57 -18.89 11.19 -10.46
C LEU A 57 -20.00 12.01 -11.12
N ARG A 58 -21.26 11.56 -11.04
CA ARG A 58 -22.41 12.32 -11.54
C ARG A 58 -22.59 13.64 -10.79
N ARG A 59 -22.42 13.66 -9.48
CA ARG A 59 -22.47 14.90 -8.68
C ARG A 59 -21.34 15.88 -8.99
N LEU A 60 -20.17 15.38 -9.39
CA LEU A 60 -19.03 16.17 -9.85
C LEU A 60 -19.12 16.63 -11.30
N GLY A 61 -20.27 16.41 -11.96
CA GLY A 61 -20.50 16.81 -13.35
C GLY A 61 -19.78 15.95 -14.39
N GLN A 62 -19.41 14.71 -14.04
CA GLN A 62 -18.69 13.76 -14.90
C GLN A 62 -19.56 12.52 -15.23
N PRO A 63 -20.76 12.66 -15.86
CA PRO A 63 -21.64 11.53 -16.14
C PRO A 63 -21.01 10.52 -17.11
N GLY A 64 -20.23 10.96 -18.09
CA GLY A 64 -19.54 10.09 -19.04
C GLY A 64 -18.56 9.13 -18.35
N LEU A 65 -17.75 9.62 -17.42
CA LEU A 65 -16.86 8.77 -16.62
C LEU A 65 -17.66 7.77 -15.76
N ALA A 66 -18.79 8.18 -15.23
CA ALA A 66 -19.65 7.29 -14.44
C ALA A 66 -20.20 6.12 -15.27
N GLU A 67 -20.49 6.31 -16.55
CA GLU A 67 -20.99 5.26 -17.46
C GLU A 67 -19.89 4.28 -17.87
N HIS A 68 -18.67 4.77 -18.09
CA HIS A 68 -17.52 3.92 -18.43
C HIS A 68 -16.95 3.13 -17.23
N LEU A 69 -17.31 3.49 -15.99
CA LEU A 69 -16.84 2.79 -14.82
C LEU A 69 -17.53 1.42 -14.72
N THR A 70 -16.73 0.34 -14.75
CA THR A 70 -17.19 -1.05 -14.66
C THR A 70 -16.75 -1.69 -13.35
N MET A 71 -17.38 -2.82 -12.96
CA MET A 71 -16.94 -3.60 -11.80
C MET A 71 -15.48 -4.08 -11.92
N HIS A 72 -15.05 -4.38 -13.15
CA HIS A 72 -13.68 -4.79 -13.43
C HIS A 72 -12.69 -3.65 -13.11
N ILE A 73 -12.99 -2.42 -13.54
CA ILE A 73 -12.16 -1.23 -13.25
C ILE A 73 -12.10 -0.98 -11.74
N VAL A 74 -13.26 -1.05 -11.05
CA VAL A 74 -13.30 -0.83 -9.58
C VAL A 74 -12.45 -1.87 -8.85
N ARG A 75 -12.51 -3.14 -9.26
CA ARG A 75 -11.68 -4.20 -8.68
C ARG A 75 -10.19 -3.95 -8.92
N LYS A 76 -9.78 -3.59 -10.13
CA LYS A 76 -8.39 -3.24 -10.45
C LYS A 76 -7.88 -2.03 -9.67
N LEU A 77 -8.73 -1.01 -9.49
CA LEU A 77 -8.39 0.15 -8.65
C LEU A 77 -8.23 -0.24 -7.18
N ALA A 78 -9.07 -1.14 -6.66
CA ALA A 78 -8.95 -1.64 -5.29
C ALA A 78 -7.61 -2.36 -5.09
N HIS A 79 -7.24 -3.29 -5.98
CA HIS A 79 -5.92 -3.95 -5.95
C HIS A 79 -4.78 -2.94 -6.02
N PHE A 80 -4.82 -2.00 -6.96
CA PHE A 80 -3.81 -0.94 -7.05
C PHE A 80 -3.67 -0.16 -5.73
N CYS A 81 -4.77 0.18 -5.06
CA CYS A 81 -4.73 0.87 -3.76
C CYS A 81 -4.18 -0.02 -2.64
N GLU A 82 -4.57 -1.30 -2.59
CA GLU A 82 -4.08 -2.27 -1.62
C GLU A 82 -2.56 -2.42 -1.75
N TYR A 83 -2.04 -2.59 -2.96
CA TYR A 83 -0.60 -2.70 -3.23
C TYR A 83 0.15 -1.38 -3.05
N THR A 84 -0.52 -0.24 -3.27
CA THR A 84 0.05 1.08 -2.93
C THR A 84 0.26 1.20 -1.42
N LEU A 85 -0.70 0.75 -0.61
CA LEU A 85 -0.57 0.72 0.84
C LEU A 85 0.54 -0.25 1.27
N GLU A 86 0.63 -1.43 0.66
CA GLU A 86 1.69 -2.39 0.94
C GLU A 86 3.07 -1.82 0.65
N GLY A 87 3.29 -1.25 -0.55
CA GLY A 87 4.55 -0.62 -0.93
C GLY A 87 4.96 0.51 0.00
N PHE A 88 3.99 1.32 0.43
CA PHE A 88 4.19 2.36 1.43
C PHE A 88 4.67 1.78 2.78
N LEU A 89 4.00 0.74 3.29
CA LEU A 89 4.38 0.09 4.54
C LEU A 89 5.71 -0.64 4.45
N LEU A 90 6.01 -1.29 3.32
CA LEU A 90 7.31 -1.93 3.06
C LEU A 90 8.46 -0.91 3.16
N MET A 91 8.28 0.29 2.58
CA MET A 91 9.29 1.35 2.64
C MET A 91 9.43 1.93 4.04
N LEU A 92 8.34 2.08 4.81
CA LEU A 92 8.39 2.50 6.22
C LEU A 92 9.07 1.44 7.09
N CYS A 93 8.79 0.15 6.88
CA CYS A 93 9.54 -0.93 7.52
C CYS A 93 11.04 -0.82 7.19
N MET A 94 11.38 -0.61 5.92
CA MET A 94 12.78 -0.44 5.53
C MET A 94 13.44 0.74 6.26
N ARG A 95 12.74 1.84 6.47
CA ARG A 95 13.23 3.04 7.19
C ARG A 95 13.54 2.76 8.66
N VAL A 96 12.73 1.96 9.34
CA VAL A 96 12.95 1.66 10.78
C VAL A 96 13.97 0.55 11.03
N TYR A 97 14.23 -0.30 10.02
CA TYR A 97 15.22 -1.37 10.12
C TYR A 97 16.58 -1.00 9.51
N SER A 98 16.63 -0.05 8.57
CA SER A 98 17.86 0.38 7.89
C SER A 98 18.13 1.87 8.06
N ARG A 99 19.41 2.21 8.29
CA ARG A 99 19.86 3.63 8.32
C ARG A 99 19.90 4.25 6.92
N HIS A 100 20.00 3.41 5.88
CA HIS A 100 20.10 3.84 4.47
C HIS A 100 19.00 3.17 3.63
N PRO A 101 17.71 3.49 3.86
CA PRO A 101 16.59 2.81 3.22
C PRO A 101 16.63 2.92 1.70
N LEU A 102 17.07 4.05 1.14
CA LEU A 102 17.14 4.26 -0.31
C LEU A 102 18.19 3.36 -0.98
N ARG A 103 19.26 2.99 -0.26
CA ARG A 103 20.29 2.09 -0.80
C ARG A 103 19.78 0.66 -1.01
N HIS A 104 18.72 0.29 -0.29
CA HIS A 104 18.14 -1.04 -0.31
C HIS A 104 16.70 -1.03 -0.84
N ILE A 105 16.37 -0.08 -1.73
CA ILE A 105 15.02 0.08 -2.30
C ILE A 105 14.54 -1.16 -3.07
N THR A 106 15.47 -1.98 -3.54
CA THR A 106 15.15 -3.25 -4.20
C THR A 106 14.48 -4.26 -3.27
N VAL A 107 14.74 -4.21 -1.96
CA VAL A 107 14.15 -5.13 -0.99
C VAL A 107 12.62 -4.93 -0.87
N PRO A 108 12.11 -3.71 -0.57
CA PRO A 108 10.67 -3.48 -0.55
C PRO A 108 10.02 -3.74 -1.93
N MET A 109 10.70 -3.40 -3.04
CA MET A 109 10.16 -3.67 -4.38
C MET A 109 10.01 -5.17 -4.65
N LEU A 110 11.05 -5.97 -4.36
CA LEU A 110 11.00 -7.42 -4.51
C LEU A 110 9.96 -8.06 -3.57
N GLY A 111 9.85 -7.56 -2.33
CA GLY A 111 8.83 -8.01 -1.39
C GLY A 111 7.41 -7.87 -1.97
N GLY A 112 7.07 -6.68 -2.46
CA GLY A 112 5.77 -6.42 -3.06
C GLY A 112 5.50 -7.23 -4.34
N VAL A 113 6.50 -7.38 -5.22
CA VAL A 113 6.36 -8.25 -6.41
C VAL A 113 6.12 -9.71 -6.02
N LEU A 114 6.80 -10.21 -4.99
CA LEU A 114 6.57 -11.57 -4.48
C LEU A 114 5.16 -11.72 -3.89
N THR A 115 4.66 -10.72 -3.17
CA THR A 115 3.28 -10.70 -2.68
C THR A 115 2.30 -10.73 -3.85
N ALA A 116 2.50 -9.92 -4.90
CA ALA A 116 1.65 -9.89 -6.08
C ALA A 116 1.62 -11.24 -6.82
N LEU A 117 2.78 -11.88 -6.99
CA LEU A 117 2.87 -13.22 -7.58
C LEU A 117 2.15 -14.28 -6.74
N THR A 118 2.28 -14.19 -5.43
CA THR A 118 1.60 -15.10 -4.50
C THR A 118 0.09 -14.91 -4.55
N ASP A 119 -0.36 -13.66 -4.59
CA ASP A 119 -1.77 -13.30 -4.70
C ASP A 119 -2.42 -13.86 -5.97
N GLU A 120 -1.80 -13.63 -7.12
CA GLU A 120 -2.25 -14.18 -8.40
C GLU A 120 -2.23 -15.72 -8.40
N THR A 121 -1.28 -16.33 -7.72
CA THR A 121 -1.26 -17.79 -7.53
C THR A 121 -2.45 -18.26 -6.69
N ILE A 122 -2.79 -17.55 -5.62
CA ILE A 122 -3.98 -17.84 -4.79
C ILE A 122 -5.25 -17.71 -5.64
N GLN A 123 -5.34 -16.71 -6.50
CA GLN A 123 -6.50 -16.49 -7.37
C GLN A 123 -6.73 -17.63 -8.39
N LEU A 124 -5.67 -18.33 -8.80
CA LEU A 124 -5.81 -19.53 -9.66
C LEU A 124 -6.64 -20.64 -9.01
N PHE A 125 -6.61 -20.73 -7.68
CA PHE A 125 -7.36 -21.74 -6.91
C PHE A 125 -8.69 -21.22 -6.37
N SER A 126 -9.03 -19.94 -6.63
CA SER A 126 -10.27 -19.32 -6.15
C SER A 126 -11.39 -19.44 -7.20
N GLU A 127 -12.55 -19.98 -6.82
CA GLU A 127 -13.68 -20.18 -7.74
C GLU A 127 -14.15 -18.88 -8.40
N GLY A 128 -14.27 -18.91 -9.73
CA GLY A 128 -14.77 -17.80 -10.53
C GLY A 128 -13.81 -16.62 -10.68
N ARG A 129 -12.55 -16.77 -10.31
CA ARG A 129 -11.48 -15.81 -10.59
C ARG A 129 -10.61 -16.27 -11.76
N SER A 130 -10.12 -15.31 -12.53
CA SER A 130 -9.13 -15.52 -13.57
C SER A 130 -7.84 -14.78 -13.17
N SER A 131 -6.78 -15.51 -12.93
CA SER A 131 -5.45 -14.94 -12.75
C SER A 131 -4.90 -14.46 -14.09
N GLN A 132 -4.28 -13.30 -14.11
CA GLN A 132 -3.69 -12.70 -15.30
C GLN A 132 -2.33 -12.09 -14.97
N VAL A 133 -1.33 -12.37 -15.79
CA VAL A 133 0.01 -11.77 -15.66
C VAL A 133 -0.05 -10.23 -15.66
N THR A 134 -1.02 -9.65 -16.38
CA THR A 134 -1.26 -8.20 -16.39
C THR A 134 -1.63 -7.64 -15.02
N ASP A 135 -2.25 -8.44 -14.15
CA ASP A 135 -2.64 -8.00 -12.81
C ASP A 135 -1.41 -7.93 -11.90
N VAL A 136 -0.43 -8.85 -12.05
CA VAL A 136 0.89 -8.73 -11.38
C VAL A 136 1.59 -7.41 -11.73
N TRP A 137 1.52 -6.96 -12.99
CA TRP A 137 2.11 -5.69 -13.40
C TRP A 137 1.40 -4.49 -12.76
N LEU A 138 0.06 -4.53 -12.69
CA LEU A 138 -0.74 -3.49 -12.06
C LEU A 138 -0.42 -3.40 -10.55
N ASP A 139 -0.36 -4.53 -9.88
CA ASP A 139 -0.07 -4.63 -8.45
C ASP A 139 1.36 -4.16 -8.15
N SER A 140 2.32 -4.59 -8.98
CA SER A 140 3.71 -4.09 -8.88
C SER A 140 3.83 -2.59 -9.12
N ALA A 141 3.02 -2.02 -10.01
CA ALA A 141 2.95 -0.56 -10.20
C ALA A 141 2.35 0.12 -8.96
N GLY A 142 1.36 -0.49 -8.30
CA GLY A 142 0.84 -0.04 -7.01
C GLY A 142 1.93 -0.03 -5.94
N VAL A 143 2.69 -1.11 -5.80
CA VAL A 143 3.85 -1.18 -4.87
C VAL A 143 4.83 -0.04 -5.12
N LEU A 144 5.22 0.16 -6.38
CA LEU A 144 6.14 1.25 -6.75
C LEU A 144 5.57 2.62 -6.37
N ALA A 145 4.30 2.87 -6.66
CA ALA A 145 3.63 4.11 -6.27
C ALA A 145 3.66 4.34 -4.75
N GLY A 146 3.39 3.30 -3.96
CA GLY A 146 3.44 3.35 -2.50
C GLY A 146 4.85 3.65 -1.97
N ILE A 147 5.87 3.01 -2.53
CA ILE A 147 7.28 3.28 -2.19
C ILE A 147 7.64 4.74 -2.49
N LEU A 148 7.25 5.26 -3.65
CA LEU A 148 7.52 6.66 -4.04
C LEU A 148 6.82 7.64 -3.10
N VAL A 149 5.56 7.40 -2.75
CA VAL A 149 4.84 8.22 -1.76
C VAL A 149 5.56 8.22 -0.42
N ALA A 150 5.98 7.07 0.07
CA ALA A 150 6.73 6.97 1.32
C ALA A 150 8.05 7.76 1.26
N ILE A 151 8.82 7.66 0.17
CA ILE A 151 10.07 8.40 -0.02
C ILE A 151 9.81 9.91 0.02
N VAL A 152 8.81 10.39 -0.72
CA VAL A 152 8.47 11.83 -0.74
C VAL A 152 8.11 12.34 0.65
N LEU A 153 7.29 11.58 1.40
CA LEU A 153 6.92 11.95 2.76
C LEU A 153 8.13 11.93 3.71
N LEU A 154 9.01 10.94 3.62
CA LEU A 154 10.21 10.87 4.45
C LEU A 154 11.14 12.05 4.18
N LEU A 155 11.37 12.40 2.91
CA LEU A 155 12.20 13.55 2.53
C LEU A 155 11.57 14.89 2.98
N ALA A 156 10.24 15.03 2.85
CA ALA A 156 9.53 16.20 3.32
C ALA A 156 9.64 16.36 4.85
N CYS A 157 9.49 15.27 5.61
CA CYS A 157 9.65 15.28 7.07
C CYS A 157 11.08 15.64 7.48
N GLU A 158 12.10 15.09 6.82
CA GLU A 158 13.50 15.42 7.07
C GLU A 158 13.80 16.89 6.76
N GLY A 159 13.33 17.39 5.61
CA GLY A 159 13.48 18.80 5.22
C GLY A 159 12.82 19.76 6.22
N LEU A 160 11.61 19.45 6.68
CA LEU A 160 10.91 20.24 7.68
C LEU A 160 11.64 20.24 9.03
N TYR A 161 12.15 19.10 9.45
CA TYR A 161 12.94 18.99 10.68
C TYR A 161 14.19 19.88 10.65
N TYR A 162 14.96 19.85 9.56
CA TYR A 162 16.14 20.71 9.38
C TYR A 162 15.78 22.19 9.32
N HIS A 163 14.65 22.54 8.69
CA HIS A 163 14.20 23.93 8.62
C HIS A 163 13.81 24.49 10.00
N ILE A 164 13.10 23.70 10.80
CA ILE A 164 12.71 24.09 12.17
C ILE A 164 13.96 24.22 13.06
N LYS A 165 14.87 23.25 13.01
CA LYS A 165 16.10 23.27 13.81
C LYS A 165 16.94 24.52 13.53
N ARG A 166 17.08 24.92 12.26
CA ARG A 166 17.84 26.09 11.82
C ARG A 166 17.23 27.43 12.26
N ARG A 167 15.95 27.45 12.61
CA ARG A 167 15.28 28.65 13.15
C ARG A 167 15.47 28.85 14.65
N HIS A 168 15.93 27.83 15.35
CA HIS A 168 16.14 27.85 16.80
C HIS A 168 17.61 27.92 17.19
N GLU A 169 18.53 27.90 16.22
CA GLU A 169 19.96 28.23 16.34
C GLU A 169 20.23 29.68 15.94
#